data_c4b54d53d2e8f5245d6586c9e8b04881
#
_entry.id   c4b54d53d2e8f5245d6586c9e8b04881
#
_cell.length_a   1.000
_cell.length_b   1.000
_cell.length_c   1.000
_cell.angle_alpha   90.00
_cell.angle_beta   90.00
_cell.angle_gamma   90.00
#
_symmetry.space_group_name_H-M   'P 1'
#
loop_
_entity.id
_entity.type
_entity.pdbx_description
1 polymer ?
#
loop_
_entity_poly.entity_id
_entity_poly.type
_entity_poly.pdbx_seq_one_letter_code
_entity_poly.pdbx_strand_id
1 'polypeptide(L)'
;MSLFSRLFSRWDNKSRPSDDILVANSSIENPLSLVVLFNDNLSFNRHKLLKTLRKVDSSMKNIRLPSSIEQITDGADALVAWGQHIIKIVGFNAPCPSEILQPCIENSQNTQEFKQQVSHHQSHVILYYVGFEDDLVEQYVALTQFAVGFEHCDMSALINAKAHQILATHVASALANEQQGVYLLRNCLPLFFIGFVKFNVDHFDGVWMRTYGADAFGLPDLAILANSHEDSEKYMNMFNNLLLYLRDSGASIQAGHTTEDTEGKKMLLRSPSAQESFLQNGGMVLVMEYLVE
;
A
#
# COMPACT_ATOMS: atom_id res chain seq x y z
N MET A 1 14.98 -16.23 -10.00
CA MET A 1 15.17 -14.86 -10.52
C MET A 1 13.81 -14.22 -10.61
N SER A 2 13.58 -13.20 -9.81
CA SER A 2 12.30 -12.48 -9.67
C SER A 2 11.87 -11.87 -11.01
N LEU A 3 10.55 -11.78 -11.24
CA LEU A 3 9.94 -11.08 -12.39
C LEU A 3 10.48 -9.64 -12.52
N PHE A 4 10.88 -9.03 -11.41
CA PHE A 4 11.46 -7.69 -11.29
C PHE A 4 12.79 -7.55 -12.05
N SER A 5 13.69 -8.56 -12.03
CA SER A 5 14.98 -8.45 -12.71
C SER A 5 14.86 -8.42 -14.24
N ARG A 6 13.77 -8.94 -14.82
CA ARG A 6 13.50 -8.91 -16.27
C ARG A 6 12.93 -7.58 -16.77
N LEU A 7 12.25 -6.82 -15.91
CA LEU A 7 11.69 -5.51 -16.26
C LEU A 7 12.75 -4.40 -16.30
N PHE A 8 13.83 -4.54 -15.52
CA PHE A 8 14.89 -3.54 -15.46
C PHE A 8 16.02 -3.74 -16.50
N SER A 9 16.17 -4.95 -17.10
CA SER A 9 17.27 -5.26 -18.04
C SER A 9 17.04 -4.79 -19.49
N ARG A 10 15.92 -4.14 -19.81
CA ARG A 10 15.57 -3.73 -21.18
C ARG A 10 15.90 -2.29 -21.56
N TRP A 11 16.65 -1.58 -20.71
CA TRP A 11 17.08 -0.20 -20.97
C TRP A 11 18.47 -0.15 -21.60
N ASP A 12 18.59 -0.56 -22.85
CA ASP A 12 19.74 -0.23 -23.69
C ASP A 12 19.41 0.92 -24.64
N ASN A 13 20.17 1.99 -24.45
CA ASN A 13 20.20 3.25 -25.16
C ASN A 13 20.06 3.15 -26.68
N LYS A 14 19.11 3.90 -27.26
CA LYS A 14 19.31 4.67 -28.50
C LYS A 14 18.11 5.55 -28.82
N SER A 15 18.14 6.85 -28.42
CA SER A 15 17.65 7.98 -29.23
C SER A 15 17.81 9.31 -28.48
N ARG A 16 18.46 10.22 -29.15
CA ARG A 16 18.70 11.67 -29.06
C ARG A 16 18.26 12.45 -27.80
N PRO A 17 19.17 13.33 -27.28
CA PRO A 17 18.87 14.21 -26.16
C PRO A 17 18.05 15.42 -26.66
N SER A 18 16.81 15.51 -26.25
CA SER A 18 16.04 16.75 -26.20
C SER A 18 15.13 16.70 -24.99
N ASP A 19 15.36 17.63 -24.05
CA ASP A 19 14.54 18.04 -22.95
C ASP A 19 14.15 16.97 -21.88
N ASP A 20 14.85 17.04 -20.74
CA ASP A 20 14.49 16.39 -19.47
C ASP A 20 14.20 14.88 -19.52
N ILE A 21 15.24 14.08 -19.72
CA ILE A 21 15.16 12.63 -19.50
C ILE A 21 14.86 12.42 -18.00
N LEU A 22 13.66 11.94 -17.68
CA LEU A 22 13.33 11.46 -16.35
C LEU A 22 14.11 10.18 -16.09
N VAL A 23 14.92 10.19 -15.03
CA VAL A 23 15.73 9.04 -14.64
C VAL A 23 15.20 8.52 -13.32
N ALA A 24 14.80 7.26 -13.30
CA ALA A 24 14.42 6.56 -12.07
C ALA A 24 15.62 6.40 -11.15
N ASN A 25 15.38 6.40 -9.84
CA ASN A 25 16.39 6.12 -8.85
C ASN A 25 16.78 4.63 -8.90
N SER A 26 17.94 4.34 -9.46
CA SER A 26 18.44 2.96 -9.64
C SER A 26 18.86 2.27 -8.32
N SER A 27 18.93 3.01 -7.20
CA SER A 27 19.26 2.41 -5.90
C SER A 27 18.06 1.72 -5.24
N ILE A 28 16.83 1.91 -5.74
CA ILE A 28 15.64 1.26 -5.20
C ILE A 28 15.50 -0.13 -5.82
N GLU A 29 15.89 -1.16 -5.07
CA GLU A 29 15.79 -2.56 -5.52
C GLU A 29 14.35 -3.10 -5.45
N ASN A 30 13.60 -2.72 -4.42
CA ASN A 30 12.23 -3.17 -4.14
C ASN A 30 11.29 -1.97 -3.98
N PRO A 31 10.83 -1.37 -5.09
CA PRO A 31 10.00 -0.18 -5.04
C PRO A 31 8.65 -0.46 -4.38
N LEU A 32 8.17 0.49 -3.57
CA LEU A 32 6.80 0.50 -3.10
C LEU A 32 5.85 0.54 -4.30
N SER A 33 4.71 -0.12 -4.20
CA SER A 33 3.75 -0.15 -5.29
C SER A 33 2.31 -0.10 -4.80
N LEU A 34 1.44 0.49 -5.62
CA LEU A 34 -0.01 0.42 -5.50
C LEU A 34 -0.60 -0.02 -6.84
N VAL A 35 -1.78 -0.64 -6.79
CA VAL A 35 -2.51 -1.07 -7.99
C VAL A 35 -3.82 -0.31 -8.08
N VAL A 36 -4.08 0.29 -9.24
CA VAL A 36 -5.33 0.97 -9.57
C VAL A 36 -6.15 0.05 -10.47
N LEU A 37 -7.40 -0.21 -10.11
CA LEU A 37 -8.34 -1.02 -10.90
C LEU A 37 -9.32 -0.14 -11.65
N PHE A 38 -9.74 -0.59 -12.84
CA PHE A 38 -10.68 0.13 -13.71
C PHE A 38 -11.81 -0.80 -14.16
N ASN A 39 -13.04 -0.25 -14.24
CA ASN A 39 -14.20 -1.00 -14.72
C ASN A 39 -14.12 -1.32 -16.22
N ASP A 40 -13.45 -0.46 -16.99
CA ASP A 40 -13.27 -0.57 -18.44
C ASP A 40 -11.81 -0.79 -18.84
N ASN A 41 -11.56 -0.96 -20.13
CA ASN A 41 -10.22 -0.96 -20.72
C ASN A 41 -9.52 0.38 -20.49
N LEU A 42 -8.21 0.34 -20.36
CA LEU A 42 -7.40 1.53 -20.12
C LEU A 42 -7.58 2.55 -21.24
N SER A 43 -7.96 3.77 -20.86
CA SER A 43 -8.08 4.90 -21.76
C SER A 43 -7.74 6.19 -21.02
N PHE A 44 -6.51 6.68 -21.21
CA PHE A 44 -6.05 7.86 -20.49
C PHE A 44 -6.11 9.11 -21.37
N ASN A 45 -6.73 10.15 -20.84
CA ASN A 45 -6.65 11.48 -21.41
C ASN A 45 -5.65 12.32 -20.60
N ARG A 46 -4.46 12.55 -21.17
CA ARG A 46 -3.37 13.28 -20.52
C ARG A 46 -3.80 14.63 -19.96
N HIS A 47 -4.63 15.38 -20.70
CA HIS A 47 -5.08 16.71 -20.27
C HIS A 47 -6.00 16.62 -19.04
N LYS A 48 -6.94 15.68 -19.04
CA LYS A 48 -7.81 15.45 -17.88
C LYS A 48 -7.01 15.00 -16.67
N LEU A 49 -6.07 14.06 -16.84
CA LEU A 49 -5.20 13.58 -15.78
C LEU A 49 -4.38 14.72 -15.16
N LEU A 50 -3.73 15.55 -15.98
CA LEU A 50 -3.01 16.74 -15.52
C LEU A 50 -3.91 17.71 -14.74
N LYS A 51 -5.12 17.94 -15.23
CA LYS A 51 -6.09 18.83 -14.57
C LYS A 51 -6.50 18.30 -13.20
N THR A 52 -6.70 16.99 -13.07
CA THR A 52 -7.05 16.33 -11.80
C THR A 52 -5.87 16.39 -10.83
N LEU A 53 -4.69 15.92 -11.23
CA LEU A 53 -3.49 15.86 -10.39
C LEU A 53 -3.10 17.24 -9.81
N ARG A 54 -3.19 18.32 -10.62
CA ARG A 54 -2.91 19.68 -10.15
C ARG A 54 -3.86 20.21 -9.07
N LYS A 55 -4.99 19.53 -8.86
CA LYS A 55 -5.95 19.86 -7.80
C LYS A 55 -5.72 19.02 -6.54
N VAL A 56 -5.10 17.86 -6.67
CA VAL A 56 -4.84 16.94 -5.56
C VAL A 56 -3.89 17.58 -4.55
N ASP A 57 -2.74 18.06 -5.04
CA ASP A 57 -1.75 18.73 -4.20
C ASP A 57 -1.05 19.86 -4.92
N SER A 58 -0.70 20.91 -4.16
CA SER A 58 -0.03 22.09 -4.70
C SER A 58 1.36 21.81 -5.27
N SER A 59 2.06 20.77 -4.78
CA SER A 59 3.36 20.31 -5.27
C SER A 59 3.26 19.75 -6.69
N MET A 60 2.08 19.25 -7.10
CA MET A 60 1.84 18.68 -8.43
C MET A 60 1.54 19.75 -9.52
N LYS A 61 1.60 21.03 -9.20
CA LYS A 61 1.40 22.09 -10.22
C LYS A 61 2.33 21.94 -11.42
N ASN A 62 3.57 21.52 -11.17
CA ASN A 62 4.61 21.34 -12.18
C ASN A 62 4.85 19.87 -12.54
N ILE A 63 3.84 18.99 -12.34
CA ILE A 63 3.96 17.58 -12.69
C ILE A 63 4.27 17.41 -14.18
N ARG A 64 5.25 16.57 -14.47
CA ARG A 64 5.69 16.19 -15.82
C ARG A 64 5.08 14.87 -16.21
N LEU A 65 4.18 14.89 -17.17
CA LEU A 65 3.52 13.71 -17.75
C LEU A 65 3.96 13.56 -19.20
N PRO A 66 4.55 12.42 -19.58
CA PRO A 66 4.94 12.18 -20.97
C PRO A 66 3.69 12.04 -21.87
N SER A 67 3.84 12.32 -23.15
CA SER A 67 2.74 12.10 -24.12
C SER A 67 2.39 10.63 -24.29
N SER A 68 3.36 9.74 -24.08
CA SER A 68 3.18 8.28 -24.16
C SER A 68 2.22 7.72 -23.12
N ILE A 69 1.81 8.51 -22.09
CA ILE A 69 0.87 8.03 -21.06
C ILE A 69 -0.49 7.62 -21.65
N GLU A 70 -0.90 8.22 -22.77
CA GLU A 70 -2.14 7.87 -23.47
C GLU A 70 -2.06 6.52 -24.22
N GLN A 71 -0.87 5.93 -24.29
CA GLN A 71 -0.60 4.66 -24.96
C GLN A 71 -0.19 3.55 -23.99
N ILE A 72 -0.37 3.78 -22.67
CA ILE A 72 -0.03 2.78 -21.66
C ILE A 72 -1.08 1.69 -21.67
N THR A 73 -0.74 0.58 -22.34
CA THR A 73 -1.53 -0.64 -22.42
C THR A 73 -0.59 -1.84 -22.50
N ASP A 74 -1.05 -3.01 -22.14
CA ASP A 74 -0.37 -4.30 -22.41
C ASP A 74 1.12 -4.36 -21.98
N GLY A 75 1.41 -3.80 -20.80
CA GLY A 75 2.76 -3.79 -20.22
C GLY A 75 3.64 -2.63 -20.67
N ALA A 76 3.13 -1.70 -21.49
CA ALA A 76 3.82 -0.45 -21.75
C ALA A 76 3.97 0.39 -20.47
N ASP A 77 5.07 1.14 -20.37
CA ASP A 77 5.35 1.92 -19.18
C ASP A 77 5.62 3.41 -19.49
N ALA A 78 5.47 4.24 -18.45
CA ALA A 78 5.83 5.64 -18.48
C ALA A 78 6.39 6.09 -17.12
N LEU A 79 7.24 7.13 -17.14
CA LEU A 79 7.68 7.82 -15.94
C LEU A 79 6.98 9.15 -15.81
N VAL A 80 6.55 9.45 -14.59
CA VAL A 80 5.92 10.71 -14.20
C VAL A 80 6.72 11.31 -13.05
N ALA A 81 6.92 12.62 -13.03
CA ALA A 81 7.71 13.26 -11.98
C ALA A 81 7.17 14.62 -11.53
N TRP A 82 7.33 14.90 -10.24
CA TRP A 82 7.16 16.21 -9.61
C TRP A 82 8.02 16.30 -8.34
N GLY A 83 8.66 17.43 -8.10
CA GLY A 83 9.59 17.54 -6.96
C GLY A 83 10.62 16.42 -6.96
N GLN A 84 10.71 15.68 -5.86
CA GLN A 84 11.58 14.51 -5.69
C GLN A 84 10.88 13.19 -6.05
N HIS A 85 9.57 13.23 -6.33
CA HIS A 85 8.79 12.04 -6.62
C HIS A 85 8.90 11.66 -8.10
N ILE A 86 9.17 10.40 -8.35
CA ILE A 86 9.06 9.79 -9.67
C ILE A 86 8.25 8.51 -9.52
N ILE A 87 7.22 8.36 -10.35
CA ILE A 87 6.38 7.17 -10.38
C ILE A 87 6.53 6.51 -11.75
N LYS A 88 6.83 5.22 -11.75
CA LYS A 88 6.74 4.36 -12.92
C LYS A 88 5.34 3.78 -12.98
N ILE A 89 4.69 3.93 -14.13
CA ILE A 89 3.34 3.47 -14.40
C ILE A 89 3.44 2.30 -15.38
N VAL A 90 2.82 1.18 -15.07
CA VAL A 90 2.72 0.02 -15.98
C VAL A 90 1.24 -0.36 -16.10
N GLY A 91 0.69 -0.33 -17.31
CA GLY A 91 -0.73 -0.58 -17.56
C GLY A 91 -0.99 -1.90 -18.26
N PHE A 92 -2.14 -2.52 -17.93
CA PHE A 92 -2.58 -3.79 -18.50
C PHE A 92 -4.07 -3.74 -18.82
N ASN A 93 -4.45 -3.99 -20.08
CA ASN A 93 -5.83 -4.25 -20.49
C ASN A 93 -6.24 -5.70 -20.15
N ALA A 94 -6.07 -6.07 -18.90
CA ALA A 94 -6.41 -7.36 -18.35
C ALA A 94 -6.75 -7.20 -16.87
N PRO A 95 -7.60 -8.07 -16.29
CA PRO A 95 -7.83 -8.09 -14.86
C PRO A 95 -6.54 -8.27 -14.06
N CYS A 96 -6.49 -7.66 -12.89
CA CYS A 96 -5.42 -7.88 -11.91
C CYS A 96 -5.41 -9.37 -11.51
N PRO A 97 -4.24 -10.01 -11.41
CA PRO A 97 -4.14 -11.41 -11.01
C PRO A 97 -4.87 -11.70 -9.69
N SER A 98 -5.59 -12.82 -9.65
CA SER A 98 -6.44 -13.17 -8.50
C SER A 98 -5.64 -13.36 -7.22
N GLU A 99 -4.40 -13.86 -7.31
CA GLU A 99 -3.49 -14.01 -6.18
C GLU A 99 -3.10 -12.68 -5.52
N ILE A 100 -3.19 -11.57 -6.25
CA ILE A 100 -2.97 -10.21 -5.72
C ILE A 100 -4.27 -9.63 -5.17
N LEU A 101 -5.36 -9.80 -5.89
CA LEU A 101 -6.65 -9.17 -5.59
C LEU A 101 -7.39 -9.85 -4.44
N GLN A 102 -7.43 -11.18 -4.44
CA GLN A 102 -8.27 -11.95 -3.52
C GLN A 102 -7.97 -11.69 -2.04
N PRO A 103 -6.69 -11.66 -1.58
CA PRO A 103 -6.39 -11.33 -0.19
C PRO A 103 -6.89 -9.94 0.23
N CYS A 104 -6.91 -8.98 -0.70
CA CYS A 104 -7.38 -7.61 -0.44
C CYS A 104 -8.91 -7.55 -0.32
N ILE A 105 -9.63 -8.32 -1.14
CA ILE A 105 -11.09 -8.38 -1.12
C ILE A 105 -11.59 -9.14 0.11
N GLU A 106 -11.03 -10.30 0.42
CA GLU A 106 -11.46 -11.16 1.52
C GLU A 106 -11.32 -10.46 2.87
N ASN A 107 -10.20 -9.80 3.10
CA ASN A 107 -9.93 -9.09 4.35
C ASN A 107 -10.64 -7.73 4.46
N SER A 108 -11.21 -7.24 3.36
CA SER A 108 -11.88 -5.94 3.31
C SER A 108 -13.19 -5.92 4.10
N GLN A 109 -13.45 -4.82 4.82
CA GLN A 109 -14.72 -4.52 5.48
C GLN A 109 -15.74 -3.85 4.53
N ASN A 110 -15.42 -3.71 3.24
CA ASN A 110 -16.31 -3.14 2.25
C ASN A 110 -17.56 -4.02 2.02
N THR A 111 -18.63 -3.42 1.47
CA THR A 111 -19.88 -4.13 1.19
C THR A 111 -19.70 -5.24 0.15
N GLN A 112 -20.62 -6.19 0.13
CA GLN A 112 -20.58 -7.29 -0.86
C GLN A 112 -20.74 -6.77 -2.29
N GLU A 113 -21.54 -5.72 -2.49
CA GLU A 113 -21.74 -5.06 -3.78
C GLU A 113 -20.40 -4.49 -4.29
N PHE A 114 -19.64 -3.81 -3.43
CA PHE A 114 -18.32 -3.30 -3.79
C PHE A 114 -17.36 -4.44 -4.13
N LYS A 115 -17.32 -5.51 -3.33
CA LYS A 115 -16.46 -6.68 -3.57
C LYS A 115 -16.79 -7.35 -4.92
N GLN A 116 -18.08 -7.47 -5.25
CA GLN A 116 -18.52 -7.98 -6.55
C GLN A 116 -18.12 -7.05 -7.69
N GLN A 117 -18.35 -5.74 -7.56
CA GLN A 117 -17.96 -4.77 -8.58
C GLN A 117 -16.47 -4.85 -8.88
N VAL A 118 -15.63 -4.85 -7.85
CA VAL A 118 -14.16 -4.90 -7.99
C VAL A 118 -13.72 -6.22 -8.62
N SER A 119 -14.39 -7.34 -8.33
CA SER A 119 -14.08 -8.64 -8.95
C SER A 119 -14.33 -8.69 -10.46
N HIS A 120 -15.11 -7.74 -11.02
CA HIS A 120 -15.42 -7.64 -12.45
C HIS A 120 -14.64 -6.55 -13.19
N HIS A 121 -13.63 -5.95 -12.56
CA HIS A 121 -12.77 -4.96 -13.22
C HIS A 121 -12.13 -5.54 -14.49
N GLN A 122 -11.87 -4.68 -15.48
CA GLN A 122 -11.43 -5.10 -16.82
C GLN A 122 -9.92 -4.87 -17.04
N SER A 123 -9.36 -3.88 -16.34
CA SER A 123 -7.96 -3.50 -16.51
C SER A 123 -7.36 -2.96 -15.21
N HIS A 124 -6.04 -2.88 -15.18
CA HIS A 124 -5.33 -2.35 -14.01
C HIS A 124 -4.05 -1.61 -14.39
N VAL A 125 -3.61 -0.77 -13.48
CA VAL A 125 -2.32 -0.08 -13.56
C VAL A 125 -1.54 -0.36 -12.27
N ILE A 126 -0.27 -0.69 -12.42
CA ILE A 126 0.66 -0.78 -11.30
C ILE A 126 1.48 0.52 -11.26
N LEU A 127 1.50 1.15 -10.11
CA LEU A 127 2.29 2.33 -9.80
C LEU A 127 3.47 1.92 -8.94
N TYR A 128 4.70 2.17 -9.40
CA TYR A 128 5.92 1.92 -8.64
C TYR A 128 6.58 3.23 -8.26
N TYR A 129 6.95 3.38 -7.00
CA TYR A 129 7.73 4.53 -6.57
C TYR A 129 9.21 4.32 -6.93
N VAL A 130 9.75 5.23 -7.74
CA VAL A 130 11.13 5.18 -8.22
C VAL A 130 11.80 6.57 -8.12
N GLY A 131 11.35 7.40 -7.18
CA GLY A 131 11.84 8.75 -6.93
C GLY A 131 13.00 8.82 -5.92
N PHE A 132 13.22 10.01 -5.37
CA PHE A 132 14.34 10.33 -4.49
C PHE A 132 13.89 10.77 -3.07
N GLU A 133 12.61 10.56 -2.72
CA GLU A 133 12.14 10.76 -1.36
C GLU A 133 12.59 9.58 -0.50
N ASP A 134 13.17 9.85 0.66
CA ASP A 134 13.68 8.82 1.57
C ASP A 134 12.61 8.33 2.55
N ASP A 135 11.63 9.17 2.92
CA ASP A 135 10.53 8.77 3.81
C ASP A 135 9.53 7.88 3.06
N LEU A 136 9.44 6.62 3.47
CA LEU A 136 8.55 5.62 2.88
C LEU A 136 7.06 5.99 3.02
N VAL A 137 6.68 6.72 4.07
CA VAL A 137 5.30 7.23 4.22
C VAL A 137 5.01 8.27 3.14
N GLU A 138 5.93 9.20 2.91
CA GLU A 138 5.78 10.22 1.85
C GLU A 138 5.81 9.58 0.45
N GLN A 139 6.57 8.50 0.24
CA GLN A 139 6.51 7.72 -0.99
C GLN A 139 5.11 7.12 -1.21
N TYR A 140 4.50 6.51 -0.19
CA TYR A 140 3.13 5.98 -0.27
C TYR A 140 2.08 7.09 -0.41
N VAL A 141 2.24 8.24 0.27
CA VAL A 141 1.37 9.41 0.09
C VAL A 141 1.43 9.87 -1.37
N ALA A 142 2.62 10.00 -1.94
CA ALA A 142 2.80 10.38 -3.34
C ALA A 142 2.14 9.39 -4.31
N LEU A 143 2.30 8.07 -4.08
CA LEU A 143 1.62 7.02 -4.86
C LEU A 143 0.10 7.16 -4.76
N THR A 144 -0.44 7.36 -3.56
CA THR A 144 -1.88 7.49 -3.31
C THR A 144 -2.43 8.76 -3.98
N GLN A 145 -1.75 9.89 -3.83
CA GLN A 145 -2.12 11.15 -4.47
C GLN A 145 -2.07 11.06 -6.00
N PHE A 146 -1.10 10.35 -6.56
CA PHE A 146 -1.04 10.12 -8.00
C PHE A 146 -2.16 9.19 -8.48
N ALA A 147 -2.45 8.12 -7.73
CA ALA A 147 -3.48 7.14 -8.08
C ALA A 147 -4.86 7.76 -8.24
N VAL A 148 -5.26 8.70 -7.37
CA VAL A 148 -6.57 9.36 -7.46
C VAL A 148 -6.70 10.28 -8.65
N GLY A 149 -5.60 10.64 -9.30
CA GLY A 149 -5.63 11.30 -10.61
C GLY A 149 -6.39 10.52 -11.68
N PHE A 150 -6.51 9.19 -11.54
CA PHE A 150 -7.23 8.31 -12.46
C PHE A 150 -8.74 8.23 -12.18
N GLU A 151 -9.27 8.91 -11.18
CA GLU A 151 -10.71 8.94 -10.88
C GLU A 151 -11.57 9.26 -12.11
N HIS A 152 -11.09 10.14 -13.00
CA HIS A 152 -11.76 10.49 -14.24
C HIS A 152 -11.73 9.42 -15.34
N CYS A 153 -11.03 8.30 -15.11
CA CYS A 153 -10.91 7.17 -16.03
C CYS A 153 -11.70 5.94 -15.55
N ASP A 154 -12.74 6.15 -14.76
CA ASP A 154 -13.57 5.08 -14.18
C ASP A 154 -12.80 4.12 -13.29
N MET A 155 -11.92 4.68 -12.46
CA MET A 155 -11.24 3.96 -11.40
C MET A 155 -12.25 3.32 -10.45
N SER A 156 -12.15 2.03 -10.21
CA SER A 156 -13.03 1.28 -9.29
C SER A 156 -12.45 1.19 -7.88
N ALA A 157 -11.15 0.95 -7.77
CA ALA A 157 -10.48 0.79 -6.49
C ALA A 157 -8.99 1.09 -6.55
N LEU A 158 -8.40 1.34 -5.37
CA LEU A 158 -6.97 1.42 -5.11
C LEU A 158 -6.56 0.28 -4.17
N ILE A 159 -5.54 -0.46 -4.55
CA ILE A 159 -5.05 -1.63 -3.81
C ILE A 159 -3.61 -1.40 -3.32
N ASN A 160 -3.38 -1.73 -2.05
CA ASN A 160 -2.06 -2.02 -1.53
C ASN A 160 -1.96 -3.55 -1.31
N ALA A 161 -1.40 -4.25 -2.29
CA ALA A 161 -1.32 -5.71 -2.28
C ALA A 161 -0.46 -6.22 -1.11
N LYS A 162 0.60 -5.51 -0.76
CA LYS A 162 1.50 -5.88 0.34
C LYS A 162 0.83 -5.79 1.71
N ALA A 163 -0.09 -4.84 1.86
CA ALA A 163 -0.88 -4.63 3.06
C ALA A 163 -2.21 -5.41 3.08
N HIS A 164 -2.55 -6.14 2.02
CA HIS A 164 -3.85 -6.77 1.85
C HIS A 164 -5.02 -5.78 2.01
N GLN A 165 -4.85 -4.56 1.49
CA GLN A 165 -5.83 -3.48 1.64
C GLN A 165 -6.39 -3.03 0.28
N ILE A 166 -7.68 -2.67 0.30
CA ILE A 166 -8.38 -2.13 -0.84
C ILE A 166 -9.26 -0.95 -0.41
N LEU A 167 -9.15 0.15 -1.14
CA LEU A 167 -9.95 1.36 -0.94
C LEU A 167 -10.87 1.57 -2.14
N ALA A 168 -12.14 1.85 -1.86
CA ALA A 168 -13.04 2.36 -2.88
C ALA A 168 -12.56 3.74 -3.36
N THR A 169 -12.81 4.09 -4.62
CA THR A 169 -12.34 5.35 -5.25
C THR A 169 -12.64 6.58 -4.39
N HIS A 170 -13.87 6.72 -3.88
CA HIS A 170 -14.26 7.88 -3.08
C HIS A 170 -13.47 7.97 -1.75
N VAL A 171 -13.14 6.84 -1.13
CA VAL A 171 -12.32 6.79 0.10
C VAL A 171 -10.87 7.17 -0.23
N ALA A 172 -10.30 6.60 -1.30
CA ALA A 172 -8.96 6.96 -1.76
C ALA A 172 -8.86 8.46 -2.08
N SER A 173 -9.87 9.02 -2.76
CA SER A 173 -9.94 10.45 -3.09
C SER A 173 -10.03 11.32 -1.84
N ALA A 174 -10.84 10.98 -0.84
CA ALA A 174 -10.91 11.70 0.42
C ALA A 174 -9.57 11.69 1.18
N LEU A 175 -8.90 10.52 1.23
CA LEU A 175 -7.61 10.38 1.88
C LEU A 175 -6.49 11.17 1.17
N ALA A 176 -6.53 11.28 -0.17
CA ALA A 176 -5.47 11.91 -0.94
C ALA A 176 -5.64 13.42 -1.13
N ASN A 177 -6.89 13.92 -1.22
CA ASN A 177 -7.20 15.30 -1.60
C ASN A 177 -7.48 16.21 -0.39
N GLU A 178 -7.95 15.66 0.72
CA GLU A 178 -8.29 16.44 1.90
C GLU A 178 -7.12 16.50 2.87
N GLN A 179 -6.86 17.68 3.45
CA GLN A 179 -5.78 17.87 4.42
C GLN A 179 -5.88 16.86 5.59
N GLN A 180 -7.09 16.63 6.08
CA GLN A 180 -7.34 15.64 7.15
C GLN A 180 -7.06 14.22 6.68
N GLY A 181 -7.40 13.87 5.44
CA GLY A 181 -7.12 12.57 4.85
C GLY A 181 -5.61 12.30 4.74
N VAL A 182 -4.86 13.25 4.21
CA VAL A 182 -3.39 13.16 4.11
C VAL A 182 -2.74 13.08 5.50
N TYR A 183 -3.27 13.83 6.48
CA TYR A 183 -2.83 13.69 7.88
C TYR A 183 -3.06 12.27 8.42
N LEU A 184 -4.22 11.67 8.14
CA LEU A 184 -4.52 10.29 8.54
C LEU A 184 -3.57 9.29 7.88
N LEU A 185 -3.29 9.42 6.58
CA LEU A 185 -2.32 8.56 5.88
C LEU A 185 -0.94 8.59 6.52
N ARG A 186 -0.49 9.76 6.99
CA ARG A 186 0.82 9.93 7.64
C ARG A 186 0.88 9.40 9.06
N ASN A 187 -0.24 9.40 9.80
CA ASN A 187 -0.28 9.14 11.24
C ASN A 187 -1.06 7.87 11.63
N CYS A 188 -1.62 7.16 10.66
CA CYS A 188 -2.32 5.90 10.87
C CYS A 188 -1.85 4.88 9.82
N LEU A 189 -0.71 4.24 10.07
CA LEU A 189 -0.12 3.26 9.15
C LEU A 189 -1.07 2.08 8.86
N PRO A 190 -1.80 1.52 9.87
CA PRO A 190 -2.76 0.43 9.64
C PRO A 190 -4.01 0.81 8.85
N LEU A 191 -4.17 2.09 8.47
CA LEU A 191 -5.27 2.53 7.64
C LEU A 191 -5.17 2.00 6.20
N PHE A 192 -3.95 2.07 5.61
CA PHE A 192 -3.76 1.66 4.21
C PHE A 192 -2.33 1.19 3.88
N PHE A 193 -1.31 1.76 4.51
CA PHE A 193 0.09 1.47 4.14
C PHE A 193 0.58 0.18 4.78
N ILE A 194 0.13 -0.11 6.00
CA ILE A 194 0.25 -1.40 6.68
C ILE A 194 -1.19 -1.89 6.87
N GLY A 195 -1.51 -3.10 6.43
CA GLY A 195 -2.86 -3.62 6.58
C GLY A 195 -3.16 -4.02 8.02
N PHE A 196 -4.41 -3.85 8.45
CA PHE A 196 -4.94 -4.42 9.68
C PHE A 196 -6.08 -5.36 9.33
N VAL A 197 -5.91 -6.64 9.59
CA VAL A 197 -6.88 -7.68 9.24
C VAL A 197 -7.32 -8.46 10.47
N LYS A 198 -8.52 -9.03 10.39
CA LYS A 198 -9.18 -9.81 11.43
C LYS A 198 -9.74 -11.09 10.84
N PHE A 199 -9.47 -12.22 11.47
CA PHE A 199 -9.96 -13.51 11.01
C PHE A 199 -10.06 -14.51 12.16
N ASN A 200 -10.96 -15.46 12.01
CA ASN A 200 -11.08 -16.59 12.92
C ASN A 200 -10.29 -17.78 12.36
N VAL A 201 -9.73 -18.57 13.25
CA VAL A 201 -9.03 -19.81 12.91
C VAL A 201 -9.60 -20.91 13.77
N ASP A 202 -9.95 -22.04 13.15
CA ASP A 202 -10.39 -23.23 13.88
C ASP A 202 -9.39 -23.61 14.98
N HIS A 203 -9.90 -24.02 16.12
CA HIS A 203 -9.13 -24.40 17.31
C HIS A 203 -8.56 -23.25 18.16
N PHE A 204 -8.81 -21.99 17.80
CA PHE A 204 -8.54 -20.83 18.64
C PHE A 204 -9.85 -20.20 19.09
N ASP A 205 -10.01 -20.02 20.41
CA ASP A 205 -11.14 -19.28 20.95
C ASP A 205 -10.83 -17.79 20.94
N GLY A 206 -11.39 -17.08 19.96
CA GLY A 206 -11.14 -15.66 19.75
C GLY A 206 -10.98 -15.26 18.28
N VAL A 207 -10.48 -14.05 18.08
CA VAL A 207 -10.26 -13.43 16.77
C VAL A 207 -8.80 -13.05 16.66
N TRP A 208 -8.12 -13.57 15.68
CA TRP A 208 -6.80 -13.09 15.34
C TRP A 208 -6.88 -11.72 14.67
N MET A 209 -6.14 -10.78 15.22
CA MET A 209 -5.94 -9.45 14.66
C MET A 209 -4.46 -9.27 14.37
N ARG A 210 -4.13 -8.86 13.15
CA ARG A 210 -2.73 -8.70 12.77
C ARG A 210 -2.52 -7.62 11.74
N THR A 211 -1.27 -7.21 11.60
CA THR A 211 -0.83 -6.35 10.50
C THR A 211 -0.25 -7.16 9.34
N TYR A 212 -0.20 -6.56 8.14
CA TYR A 212 0.47 -7.06 6.95
C TYR A 212 1.25 -5.93 6.27
N GLY A 213 2.47 -6.23 5.84
CA GLY A 213 3.26 -5.31 5.05
C GLY A 213 4.11 -4.32 5.85
N ALA A 214 4.24 -4.51 7.17
CA ALA A 214 5.13 -3.71 8.00
C ALA A 214 6.61 -3.85 7.59
N ASP A 215 6.97 -4.97 6.98
CA ASP A 215 8.30 -5.24 6.42
C ASP A 215 8.70 -4.24 5.32
N ALA A 216 7.75 -3.61 4.62
CA ALA A 216 8.04 -2.52 3.69
C ALA A 216 8.69 -1.31 4.38
N PHE A 217 8.46 -1.14 5.67
CA PHE A 217 9.03 -0.10 6.53
C PHE A 217 10.20 -0.61 7.37
N GLY A 218 10.67 -1.85 7.13
CA GLY A 218 11.67 -2.50 7.98
C GLY A 218 11.17 -2.83 9.38
N LEU A 219 9.85 -2.87 9.58
CA LEU A 219 9.19 -3.15 10.85
C LEU A 219 8.62 -4.58 10.89
N PRO A 220 8.44 -5.18 12.07
CA PRO A 220 7.74 -6.45 12.19
C PRO A 220 6.23 -6.27 12.01
N ASP A 221 5.58 -7.26 11.43
CA ASP A 221 4.14 -7.40 11.56
C ASP A 221 3.78 -7.79 12.99
N LEU A 222 2.67 -7.26 13.50
CA LEU A 222 2.17 -7.50 14.84
C LEU A 222 0.92 -8.37 14.78
N ALA A 223 0.76 -9.27 15.74
CA ALA A 223 -0.42 -10.12 15.85
C ALA A 223 -0.86 -10.28 17.31
N ILE A 224 -2.16 -10.45 17.54
CA ILE A 224 -2.74 -10.76 18.83
C ILE A 224 -3.98 -11.63 18.65
N LEU A 225 -4.22 -12.54 19.59
CA LEU A 225 -5.49 -13.24 19.74
C LEU A 225 -6.40 -12.42 20.67
N ALA A 226 -7.38 -11.74 20.09
CA ALA A 226 -8.37 -10.93 20.80
C ALA A 226 -9.57 -11.77 21.19
N ASN A 227 -10.33 -11.33 22.22
CA ASN A 227 -11.54 -12.06 22.65
C ASN A 227 -12.68 -11.92 21.62
N SER A 228 -12.80 -10.78 20.97
CA SER A 228 -13.88 -10.53 20.02
C SER A 228 -13.51 -9.51 18.93
N HIS A 229 -14.34 -9.43 17.89
CA HIS A 229 -14.22 -8.39 16.86
C HIS A 229 -14.40 -6.97 17.40
N GLU A 230 -15.05 -6.79 18.55
CA GLU A 230 -15.28 -5.48 19.20
C GLU A 230 -13.97 -4.85 19.68
N ASP A 231 -12.96 -5.65 19.97
CA ASP A 231 -11.64 -5.19 20.39
C ASP A 231 -10.81 -4.54 19.25
N SER A 232 -11.36 -4.48 18.03
CA SER A 232 -10.63 -4.06 16.82
C SER A 232 -10.02 -2.68 16.92
N GLU A 233 -10.78 -1.69 17.43
CA GLU A 233 -10.29 -0.32 17.57
C GLU A 233 -9.14 -0.23 18.57
N LYS A 234 -9.27 -0.93 19.70
CA LYS A 234 -8.22 -1.01 20.74
C LYS A 234 -6.91 -1.51 20.14
N TYR A 235 -6.94 -2.66 19.46
CA TYR A 235 -5.73 -3.27 18.94
C TYR A 235 -5.18 -2.57 17.69
N MET A 236 -6.02 -2.02 16.84
CA MET A 236 -5.58 -1.18 15.72
C MET A 236 -4.80 0.04 16.23
N ASN A 237 -5.33 0.73 17.25
CA ASN A 237 -4.65 1.88 17.85
C ASN A 237 -3.35 1.48 18.56
N MET A 238 -3.34 0.36 19.27
CA MET A 238 -2.14 -0.16 19.93
C MET A 238 -1.04 -0.50 18.91
N PHE A 239 -1.38 -1.20 17.83
CA PHE A 239 -0.43 -1.52 16.76
C PHE A 239 0.08 -0.25 16.08
N ASN A 240 -0.80 0.70 15.79
CA ASN A 240 -0.41 1.97 15.20
C ASN A 240 0.59 2.71 16.08
N ASN A 241 0.31 2.85 17.38
CA ASN A 241 1.19 3.54 18.31
C ASN A 241 2.57 2.88 18.39
N LEU A 242 2.61 1.55 18.45
CA LEU A 242 3.87 0.81 18.48
C LEU A 242 4.66 0.96 17.17
N LEU A 243 3.99 0.81 16.02
CA LEU A 243 4.63 0.93 14.71
C LEU A 243 5.15 2.36 14.47
N LEU A 244 4.38 3.39 14.84
CA LEU A 244 4.83 4.78 14.77
C LEU A 244 6.02 5.04 15.67
N TYR A 245 5.98 4.55 16.92
CA TYR A 245 7.09 4.68 17.84
C TYR A 245 8.38 4.04 17.26
N LEU A 246 8.29 2.82 16.74
CA LEU A 246 9.44 2.12 16.16
C LEU A 246 10.02 2.88 14.95
N ARG A 247 9.13 3.35 14.05
CA ARG A 247 9.52 4.14 12.89
C ARG A 247 10.24 5.43 13.30
N ASP A 248 9.63 6.18 14.21
CA ASP A 248 10.10 7.54 14.54
C ASP A 248 11.35 7.51 15.42
N SER A 249 11.48 6.51 16.30
CA SER A 249 12.66 6.37 17.19
C SER A 249 13.80 5.58 16.57
N GLY A 250 13.54 4.80 15.51
CA GLY A 250 14.51 3.83 14.98
C GLY A 250 14.77 2.65 15.94
N ALA A 251 13.96 2.50 17.00
CA ALA A 251 14.08 1.39 17.93
C ALA A 251 13.73 0.06 17.24
N SER A 252 14.40 -1.02 17.66
CA SER A 252 14.10 -2.37 17.20
C SER A 252 13.46 -3.19 18.32
N ILE A 253 12.51 -4.06 17.93
CA ILE A 253 11.88 -5.02 18.83
C ILE A 253 12.05 -6.44 18.31
N GLN A 254 12.05 -7.40 19.23
CA GLN A 254 12.19 -8.82 18.91
C GLN A 254 11.47 -9.68 19.95
N ALA A 255 11.35 -10.96 19.67
CA ALA A 255 10.82 -11.93 20.62
C ALA A 255 11.58 -11.89 21.95
N GLY A 256 10.85 -11.93 23.06
CA GLY A 256 11.37 -11.78 24.43
C GLY A 256 11.28 -10.35 24.98
N HIS A 257 11.08 -9.34 24.14
CA HIS A 257 10.83 -7.98 24.64
C HIS A 257 9.41 -7.85 25.21
N THR A 258 9.22 -6.85 26.06
CA THR A 258 7.91 -6.50 26.62
C THR A 258 7.51 -5.10 26.21
N THR A 259 6.21 -4.88 26.12
CA THR A 259 5.58 -3.57 25.95
C THR A 259 4.41 -3.43 26.92
N GLU A 260 3.81 -2.26 27.00
CA GLU A 260 2.62 -2.01 27.81
C GLU A 260 1.49 -1.51 26.91
N ASP A 261 0.27 -1.92 27.23
CA ASP A 261 -0.91 -1.34 26.58
C ASP A 261 -1.26 0.03 27.18
N THR A 262 -2.30 0.67 26.68
CA THR A 262 -2.75 1.98 27.15
C THR A 262 -3.25 2.00 28.60
N GLU A 263 -3.50 0.83 29.18
CA GLU A 263 -3.90 0.66 30.59
C GLU A 263 -2.71 0.30 31.50
N GLY A 264 -1.49 0.24 30.93
CA GLY A 264 -0.26 -0.14 31.65
C GLY A 264 -0.12 -1.65 31.88
N LYS A 265 -0.92 -2.48 31.23
CA LYS A 265 -0.78 -3.95 31.31
C LYS A 265 0.39 -4.40 30.45
N LYS A 266 1.25 -5.21 31.05
CA LYS A 266 2.43 -5.74 30.37
C LYS A 266 2.08 -6.84 29.38
N MET A 267 2.72 -6.78 28.24
CA MET A 267 2.60 -7.75 27.17
C MET A 267 3.98 -8.26 26.76
N LEU A 268 4.10 -9.55 26.53
CA LEU A 268 5.29 -10.19 25.97
C LEU A 268 5.15 -10.21 24.44
N LEU A 269 6.23 -9.89 23.76
CA LEU A 269 6.38 -10.10 22.31
C LEU A 269 7.07 -11.45 22.11
N ARG A 270 6.46 -12.34 21.33
CA ARG A 270 7.01 -13.65 21.04
C ARG A 270 6.90 -14.01 19.55
N SER A 271 7.70 -14.96 19.11
CA SER A 271 7.52 -15.55 17.79
C SER A 271 6.23 -16.37 17.73
N PRO A 272 5.58 -16.51 16.56
CA PRO A 272 4.48 -17.44 16.38
C PRO A 272 4.89 -18.87 16.74
N SER A 273 4.02 -19.60 17.43
CA SER A 273 4.19 -21.02 17.71
C SER A 273 3.96 -21.89 16.46
N ALA A 274 4.24 -23.18 16.55
CA ALA A 274 3.97 -24.11 15.45
C ALA A 274 2.47 -24.16 15.06
N GLN A 275 1.56 -23.99 16.03
CA GLN A 275 0.12 -23.96 15.78
C GLN A 275 -0.33 -22.64 15.14
N GLU A 276 0.49 -21.60 15.22
CA GLU A 276 0.26 -20.25 14.66
C GLU A 276 1.02 -20.04 13.35
N SER A 277 1.44 -21.10 12.67
CA SER A 277 2.20 -21.04 11.41
C SER A 277 1.47 -20.23 10.31
N PHE A 278 0.14 -20.14 10.35
CA PHE A 278 -0.67 -19.31 9.46
C PHE A 278 -0.41 -17.79 9.61
N LEU A 279 0.22 -17.36 10.71
CA LEU A 279 0.66 -15.96 10.88
C LEU A 279 1.94 -15.64 10.09
N GLN A 280 2.68 -16.63 9.62
CA GLN A 280 3.95 -16.41 8.91
C GLN A 280 3.69 -16.01 7.44
N ASN A 281 4.35 -14.94 6.97
CA ASN A 281 4.18 -14.40 5.60
C ASN A 281 5.49 -13.90 4.98
N GLY A 282 6.62 -14.48 5.34
CA GLY A 282 7.94 -14.13 4.78
C GLY A 282 8.68 -12.97 5.46
N GLY A 283 7.97 -12.13 6.24
CA GLY A 283 8.55 -11.12 7.13
C GLY A 283 8.59 -11.57 8.59
N MET A 284 9.19 -10.75 9.45
CA MET A 284 9.15 -10.97 10.90
C MET A 284 7.74 -10.69 11.43
N VAL A 285 7.17 -11.63 12.18
CA VAL A 285 5.89 -11.49 12.87
C VAL A 285 6.11 -11.64 14.37
N LEU A 286 5.56 -10.74 15.17
CA LEU A 286 5.57 -10.79 16.62
C LEU A 286 4.15 -10.92 17.14
N VAL A 287 3.91 -11.97 17.92
CA VAL A 287 2.66 -12.18 18.65
C VAL A 287 2.75 -11.47 19.99
N MET A 288 1.75 -10.64 20.28
CA MET A 288 1.62 -9.91 21.54
C MET A 288 0.73 -10.72 22.48
N GLU A 289 1.19 -10.98 23.69
CA GLU A 289 0.49 -11.79 24.68
C GLU A 289 0.53 -11.11 26.04
N TYR A 290 -0.62 -10.95 26.70
CA TYR A 290 -0.66 -10.38 28.05
C TYR A 290 0.04 -11.31 29.04
N LEU A 291 0.91 -10.71 29.86
CA LEU A 291 1.50 -11.44 30.98
C LEU A 291 0.43 -11.62 32.07
N VAL A 292 0.22 -12.88 32.43
CA VAL A 292 -0.64 -13.23 33.57
C VAL A 292 0.15 -12.89 34.84
N GLU A 293 -0.41 -12.02 35.69
CA GLU A 293 0.16 -11.70 37.00
C GLU A 293 0.11 -12.90 37.95
#